data_cdb70d5e954d4ef506b2b32ca34c891d
#
_entry.id   cdb70d5e954d4ef506b2b32ca34c891d
#
_cell.length_a   1.000
_cell.length_b   1.000
_cell.length_c   1.000
_cell.angle_alpha   90.00
_cell.angle_beta   90.00
_cell.angle_gamma   90.00
#
_symmetry.space_group_name_H-M   'P 1'
#
loop_
_entity.id
_entity.type
_entity.pdbx_description
1 polymer ?
#
loop_
_entity_poly.entity_id
_entity_poly.type
_entity_poly.pdbx_seq_one_letter_code
_entity_poly.pdbx_strand_id
1 'polypeptide(L)' 'MARKVKNLRTGKTYESITKAESECSIYNITNNAQGKVDFVYRRNGRGRKVYEKWIYVD' A
#
# COMPACT_ATOMS: atom_id res chain seq x y z
N MET A 1 11.94 -10.40 -6.11
CA MET A 1 12.40 -10.00 -4.78
C MET A 1 11.44 -9.00 -4.15
N ALA A 2 11.29 -9.09 -2.85
CA ALA A 2 10.43 -8.16 -2.14
C ALA A 2 11.08 -6.77 -2.11
N ARG A 3 10.29 -5.75 -2.34
CA ARG A 3 10.73 -4.35 -2.26
C ARG A 3 10.07 -3.68 -1.08
N LYS A 4 10.81 -2.82 -0.40
CA LYS A 4 10.26 -2.06 0.70
C LYS A 4 9.30 -0.99 0.18
N VAL A 5 8.22 -0.79 0.89
CA VAL A 5 7.23 0.23 0.55
C VAL A 5 6.97 1.10 1.77
N LYS A 6 6.62 2.34 1.52
CA LYS A 6 6.33 3.30 2.57
C LYS A 6 4.98 3.94 2.34
N ASN A 7 4.19 4.05 3.39
CA ASN A 7 2.94 4.79 3.38
C ASN A 7 3.26 6.25 3.71
N LEU A 8 3.05 7.13 2.73
CA LEU A 8 3.39 8.55 2.93
C LEU A 8 2.46 9.25 3.91
N ARG A 9 1.25 8.73 4.10
CA ARG A 9 0.30 9.33 5.04
C ARG A 9 0.74 9.11 6.50
N THR A 10 1.24 7.92 6.82
CA THR A 10 1.65 7.60 8.18
C THR A 10 3.16 7.70 8.38
N GLY A 11 3.93 7.65 7.30
CA GLY A 11 5.39 7.62 7.36
C GLY A 11 5.98 6.27 7.69
N LYS A 12 5.17 5.23 7.78
CA LYS A 12 5.64 3.91 8.16
C LYS A 12 6.14 3.13 6.94
N THR A 13 7.28 2.45 7.09
CA THR A 13 7.88 1.62 6.06
C THR A 13 7.64 0.14 6.37
N TYR A 14 7.39 -0.63 5.31
CA TYR A 14 7.16 -2.08 5.41
C TYR A 14 8.18 -2.81 4.54
N GLU A 15 8.54 -4.01 4.95
CA GLU A 15 9.57 -4.79 4.25
C GLU A 15 9.14 -5.26 2.87
N SER A 16 7.84 -5.44 2.65
CA SER A 16 7.32 -5.89 1.37
C SER A 16 5.87 -5.46 1.22
N ILE A 17 5.38 -5.52 -0.01
CA ILE A 17 3.97 -5.22 -0.30
C ILE A 17 3.06 -6.23 0.41
N THR A 18 3.44 -7.52 0.39
CA THR A 18 2.66 -8.55 1.06
C THR A 18 2.54 -8.26 2.56
N LYS A 19 3.65 -7.86 3.19
CA LYS A 19 3.64 -7.52 4.61
C LYS A 19 2.74 -6.32 4.89
N ALA A 20 2.86 -5.28 4.06
CA ALA A 20 2.04 -4.08 4.22
C ALA A 20 0.55 -4.38 4.06
N GLU A 21 0.20 -5.17 3.05
CA GLU A 21 -1.19 -5.54 2.82
C GLU A 21 -1.77 -6.35 3.96
N SER A 22 -0.96 -7.26 4.52
CA SER A 22 -1.39 -8.08 5.63
C SER A 22 -1.62 -7.24 6.90
N GLU A 23 -0.68 -6.37 7.22
CA GLU A 23 -0.76 -5.58 8.45
C GLU A 23 -1.83 -4.49 8.40
N CYS A 24 -2.04 -3.90 7.23
CA CYS A 24 -2.99 -2.80 7.07
C CYS A 24 -4.36 -3.25 6.60
N SER A 25 -4.53 -4.54 6.27
CA SER A 25 -5.78 -5.09 5.73
C SER A 25 -6.24 -4.35 4.48
N ILE A 26 -5.29 -4.11 3.57
CA ILE A 26 -5.55 -3.43 2.30
C ILE A 26 -4.94 -4.23 1.16
N TYR A 27 -5.27 -3.84 -0.07
CA TYR A 27 -4.65 -4.44 -1.25
C TYR A 27 -4.55 -3.38 -2.35
N ASN A 28 -3.88 -3.75 -3.44
CA ASN A 28 -3.62 -2.86 -4.58
C ASN A 28 -2.48 -1.86 -4.31
N ILE A 29 -1.61 -2.16 -3.36
CA ILE A 29 -0.46 -1.29 -3.07
C ILE A 29 0.49 -1.24 -4.26
N THR A 30 0.63 -2.34 -5.01
CA THR A 30 1.53 -2.39 -6.17
C THR A 30 1.22 -1.30 -7.17
N ASN A 31 -0.04 -1.16 -7.58
CA ASN A 31 -0.43 -0.13 -8.55
C ASN A 31 -0.24 1.27 -7.97
N ASN A 32 -0.50 1.44 -6.68
CA ASN A 32 -0.31 2.72 -6.01
C ASN A 32 1.17 3.11 -6.00
N ALA A 33 2.04 2.18 -5.59
CA ALA A 33 3.47 2.45 -5.51
C ALA A 33 4.10 2.67 -6.88
N GLN A 34 3.51 2.11 -7.94
CA GLN A 34 3.96 2.34 -9.30
C GLN A 34 3.45 3.65 -9.89
N GLY A 35 2.62 4.37 -9.15
CA GLY A 35 2.08 5.64 -9.61
C GLY A 35 0.87 5.54 -10.53
N LYS A 36 0.29 4.36 -10.66
CA LYS A 36 -0.85 4.16 -11.55
C LYS A 36 -2.17 4.65 -10.95
N VAL A 37 -2.30 4.55 -9.63
CA VAL A 37 -3.50 5.01 -8.91
C VAL A 37 -3.05 5.69 -7.61
N ASP A 38 -3.92 6.51 -7.03
CA ASP A 38 -3.62 7.21 -5.79
C ASP A 38 -4.46 6.71 -4.61
N PHE A 39 -4.94 5.48 -4.71
CA PHE A 39 -5.76 4.86 -3.67
C PHE A 39 -5.38 3.40 -3.50
N VAL A 40 -5.84 2.83 -2.37
CA VAL A 40 -5.79 1.39 -2.13
C VAL A 40 -7.19 0.93 -1.71
N TYR A 41 -7.43 -0.37 -1.75
CA TYR A 41 -8.73 -0.92 -1.36
C TYR A 41 -8.63 -1.52 0.04
N ARG A 42 -9.66 -1.30 0.85
CA ARG A 42 -9.74 -1.96 2.16
C ARG A 42 -10.24 -3.38 1.99
N ARG A 43 -9.52 -4.32 2.59
CA ARG A 43 -9.87 -5.74 2.48
C ARG A 43 -11.21 -6.05 3.12
N ASN A 44 -11.53 -5.40 4.22
CA ASN A 44 -12.78 -5.62 4.96
C ASN A 44 -13.85 -4.59 4.64
N GLY A 45 -13.64 -3.76 3.63
CA GLY A 45 -14.54 -2.67 3.31
C GLY A 45 -15.33 -2.85 2.02
N ARG A 46 -15.50 -4.07 1.55
CA ARG A 46 -16.23 -4.36 0.31
C ARG A 46 -15.69 -3.55 -0.87
N GLY A 47 -14.37 -3.45 -0.96
CA GLY A 47 -13.73 -2.69 -2.03
C GLY A 47 -13.71 -1.19 -1.82
N ARG A 48 -13.93 -0.72 -0.59
CA ARG A 48 -13.86 0.71 -0.29
C ARG A 48 -12.47 1.24 -0.60
N LYS A 49 -12.40 2.37 -1.28
CA LYS A 49 -11.15 3.02 -1.59
C LYS A 49 -10.67 3.86 -0.42
N VAL A 50 -9.35 3.79 -0.16
CA VAL A 50 -8.70 4.67 0.81
C VAL A 50 -7.65 5.46 0.04
N TYR A 51 -7.77 6.77 0.04
CA TYR A 51 -6.86 7.64 -0.72
C TYR A 51 -5.63 7.93 0.11
N GLU A 52 -4.55 7.21 -0.18
CA GLU A 52 -3.25 7.42 0.45
C GLU A 52 -2.18 7.01 -0.54
N LYS A 53 -1.01 7.64 -0.43
CA LYS A 53 0.07 7.40 -1.37
C LYS A 53 1.09 6.43 -0.78
N TRP A 54 1.47 5.47 -1.57
CA TRP A 54 2.53 4.51 -1.25
C TRP A 54 3.67 4.67 -2.25
N ILE A 55 4.89 4.44 -1.81
CA ILE A 55 6.06 4.50 -2.69
C ILE A 55 7.01 3.34 -2.37
N TYR A 56 7.83 2.98 -3.34
CA TYR A 56 8.97 2.10 -3.11
C TYR A 56 10.10 2.92 -2.49
N VAL A 57 10.79 2.35 -1.51
CA VAL A 57 11.84 3.07 -0.78
C VAL A 57 13.17 2.30 -0.70
N ASP A 58 13.33 1.27 -1.54
CA ASP A 58 14.60 0.52 -1.59
C ASP A 58 15.44 0.91 -2.79
#